data_758c77566560316b32558a63e2b44702
#
_entry.id   758c77566560316b32558a63e2b44702
#
_cell.length_a   1.000
_cell.length_b   1.000
_cell.length_c   1.000
_cell.angle_alpha   90.00
_cell.angle_beta   90.00
_cell.angle_gamma   90.00
#
_symmetry.space_group_name_H-M   'P 1'
#
loop_
_entity.id
_entity.type
_entity.pdbx_description
1 polymer ?
#
loop_
_entity_poly.entity_id
_entity_poly.type
_entity_poly.pdbx_seq_one_letter_code
_entity_poly.pdbx_strand_id
1 'polypeptide(L)'
;TNYIFLKDHDALVLSGGGARGAYQVGVLKAIAEWLPADAPCPFEVLVGTSAGALNAAAIGARAHSLREAVESLEEVWSNFRVEQVMQASSLTMLRSGLHWMVSLLSAGWIAKPPRSLFDTTPLHRLLARVVPLERIPAQIAAGRLRALAVATTSYTTGQAVAFFDGTDDIEDWHRVRRAGHRRQIDLDVLMASAAIPFIF
;
A
#
# COMPACT_ATOMS: atom_id res chain seq x y z
N THR A 1 -20.91 -25.86 -3.08
CA THR A 1 -19.80 -26.39 -2.28
C THR A 1 -19.53 -25.37 -1.19
N ASN A 2 -19.88 -25.70 0.06
CA ASN A 2 -19.63 -24.82 1.19
C ASN A 2 -18.12 -24.80 1.44
N TYR A 3 -17.48 -23.69 1.15
CA TYR A 3 -16.11 -23.44 1.58
C TYR A 3 -16.13 -23.23 3.10
N ILE A 4 -15.71 -24.25 3.84
CA ILE A 4 -15.85 -24.38 5.31
C ILE A 4 -15.11 -23.30 6.10
N PHE A 5 -14.27 -22.47 5.45
CA PHE A 5 -13.35 -21.57 6.11
C PHE A 5 -13.65 -20.06 5.95
N LEU A 6 -14.57 -19.70 5.09
CA LEU A 6 -14.88 -18.30 4.85
C LEU A 6 -16.31 -18.02 5.30
N LYS A 7 -16.44 -17.27 6.38
CA LYS A 7 -17.72 -16.77 6.90
C LYS A 7 -17.97 -15.37 6.35
N ASP A 8 -19.22 -14.94 6.38
CA ASP A 8 -19.57 -13.55 6.11
C ASP A 8 -18.71 -12.63 6.99
N HIS A 9 -18.08 -11.61 6.38
CA HIS A 9 -17.25 -10.60 7.01
C HIS A 9 -15.79 -10.98 7.31
N ASP A 10 -15.17 -11.83 6.50
CA ASP A 10 -13.74 -12.11 6.62
C ASP A 10 -12.89 -10.91 6.19
N ALA A 11 -11.84 -10.64 6.97
CA ALA A 11 -10.89 -9.58 6.71
C ALA A 11 -9.51 -10.14 6.36
N LEU A 12 -8.86 -9.56 5.36
CA LEU A 12 -7.47 -9.83 5.01
C LEU A 12 -6.57 -8.71 5.51
N VAL A 13 -5.62 -9.03 6.38
CA VAL A 13 -4.64 -8.06 6.90
C VAL A 13 -3.26 -8.40 6.34
N LEU A 14 -2.70 -7.48 5.56
CA LEU A 14 -1.40 -7.62 4.90
C LEU A 14 -0.37 -6.69 5.53
N SER A 15 0.63 -7.27 6.20
CA SER A 15 1.69 -6.52 6.87
C SER A 15 2.67 -5.91 5.87
N GLY A 16 3.39 -4.88 6.31
CA GLY A 16 4.54 -4.34 5.60
C GLY A 16 5.72 -5.32 5.60
N GLY A 17 6.71 -5.05 4.76
CA GLY A 17 7.92 -5.87 4.75
C GLY A 17 8.72 -5.80 3.44
N GLY A 18 8.51 -4.80 2.60
CA GLY A 18 9.21 -4.63 1.33
C GLY A 18 9.06 -5.88 0.45
N ALA A 19 10.16 -6.51 0.06
CA ALA A 19 10.16 -7.70 -0.81
C ALA A 19 9.36 -8.91 -0.24
N ARG A 20 9.08 -8.95 1.07
CA ARG A 20 8.22 -9.99 1.66
C ARG A 20 6.76 -9.89 1.19
N GLY A 21 6.36 -8.79 0.55
CA GLY A 21 5.08 -8.69 -0.15
C GLY A 21 4.88 -9.75 -1.21
N ALA A 22 5.96 -10.22 -1.86
CA ALA A 22 5.90 -11.33 -2.81
C ALA A 22 5.45 -12.65 -2.16
N TYR A 23 5.85 -12.93 -0.91
CA TYR A 23 5.37 -14.10 -0.17
C TYR A 23 3.86 -14.07 0.04
N GLN A 24 3.31 -12.89 0.37
CA GLN A 24 1.87 -12.72 0.52
C GLN A 24 1.12 -13.07 -0.78
N VAL A 25 1.68 -12.69 -1.93
CA VAL A 25 1.11 -13.02 -3.24
C VAL A 25 1.11 -14.52 -3.48
N GLY A 26 2.18 -15.24 -3.11
CA GLY A 26 2.23 -16.70 -3.18
C GLY A 26 1.15 -17.39 -2.35
N VAL A 27 0.89 -16.89 -1.13
CA VAL A 27 -0.21 -17.40 -0.28
C VAL A 27 -1.58 -17.12 -0.92
N LEU A 28 -1.79 -15.91 -1.43
CA LEU A 28 -3.03 -15.53 -2.10
C LEU A 28 -3.27 -16.33 -3.38
N LYS A 29 -2.20 -16.69 -4.10
CA LYS A 29 -2.25 -17.58 -5.27
C LYS A 29 -2.78 -18.95 -4.88
N ALA A 30 -2.25 -19.55 -3.82
CA ALA A 30 -2.74 -20.82 -3.32
C ALA A 30 -4.23 -20.77 -2.92
N ILE A 31 -4.66 -19.67 -2.28
CA ILE A 31 -6.09 -19.46 -1.96
C ILE A 31 -6.92 -19.36 -3.24
N ALA A 32 -6.46 -18.60 -4.23
CA ALA A 32 -7.15 -18.42 -5.51
C ALA A 32 -7.26 -19.73 -6.31
N GLU A 33 -6.29 -20.67 -6.15
CA GLU A 33 -6.33 -21.99 -6.77
C GLU A 33 -7.40 -22.91 -6.16
N TRP A 34 -7.75 -22.70 -4.87
CA TRP A 34 -8.82 -23.46 -4.20
C TRP A 34 -10.22 -22.94 -4.54
N LEU A 35 -10.32 -21.74 -5.08
CA LEU A 35 -11.59 -21.13 -5.45
C LEU A 35 -11.93 -21.36 -6.92
N PRO A 36 -13.21 -21.31 -7.33
CA PRO A 36 -13.59 -21.24 -8.73
C PRO A 36 -12.84 -20.12 -9.47
N ALA A 37 -12.58 -20.33 -10.75
CA ALA A 37 -11.78 -19.40 -11.55
C ALA A 37 -12.37 -17.98 -11.63
N ASP A 38 -13.68 -17.88 -11.55
CA ASP A 38 -14.50 -16.65 -11.60
C ASP A 38 -14.95 -16.17 -10.22
N ALA A 39 -14.43 -16.78 -9.15
CA ALA A 39 -14.83 -16.39 -7.80
C ALA A 39 -14.38 -14.97 -7.47
N PRO A 40 -15.26 -14.14 -6.88
CA PRO A 40 -14.87 -12.84 -6.35
C PRO A 40 -13.88 -13.01 -5.19
N CYS A 41 -13.26 -11.92 -4.80
CA CYS A 41 -12.43 -11.88 -3.59
C CYS A 41 -13.29 -12.27 -2.38
N PRO A 42 -12.87 -13.29 -1.60
CA PRO A 42 -13.65 -13.75 -0.46
C PRO A 42 -13.52 -12.84 0.77
N PHE A 43 -12.63 -11.85 0.73
CA PHE A 43 -12.37 -10.93 1.82
C PHE A 43 -13.11 -9.62 1.58
N GLU A 44 -14.07 -9.31 2.42
CA GLU A 44 -14.86 -8.07 2.31
C GLU A 44 -14.09 -6.86 2.84
N VAL A 45 -13.16 -7.07 3.78
CA VAL A 45 -12.34 -6.01 4.36
C VAL A 45 -10.87 -6.29 4.07
N LEU A 46 -10.20 -5.33 3.46
CA LEU A 46 -8.78 -5.38 3.15
C LEU A 46 -8.04 -4.33 3.97
N VAL A 47 -7.00 -4.75 4.67
CA VAL A 47 -6.15 -3.84 5.45
C VAL A 47 -4.70 -4.06 5.05
N GLY A 48 -3.98 -2.99 4.76
CA GLY A 48 -2.59 -3.10 4.37
C GLY A 48 -1.68 -2.04 4.96
N THR A 49 -0.40 -2.38 5.08
CA THR A 49 0.69 -1.47 5.46
C THR A 49 1.85 -1.62 4.49
N SER A 50 2.38 -0.52 3.95
CA SER A 50 3.55 -0.51 3.04
C SER A 50 3.34 -1.47 1.85
N ALA A 51 4.22 -2.44 1.62
CA ALA A 51 4.06 -3.46 0.58
C ALA A 51 2.71 -4.20 0.68
N GLY A 52 2.22 -4.45 1.91
CA GLY A 52 0.89 -5.02 2.12
C GLY A 52 -0.24 -4.08 1.73
N ALA A 53 -0.06 -2.76 1.83
CA ALA A 53 -1.05 -1.79 1.35
C ALA A 53 -1.15 -1.81 -0.18
N LEU A 54 -0.02 -1.99 -0.87
CA LEU A 54 0.00 -2.13 -2.33
C LEU A 54 -0.75 -3.39 -2.77
N ASN A 55 -0.47 -4.53 -2.11
CA ASN A 55 -1.16 -5.78 -2.38
C ASN A 55 -2.67 -5.66 -2.08
N ALA A 56 -3.05 -5.09 -0.93
CA ALA A 56 -4.44 -4.88 -0.55
C ALA A 56 -5.19 -3.99 -1.56
N ALA A 57 -4.58 -2.88 -1.99
CA ALA A 57 -5.17 -1.98 -2.97
C ALA A 57 -5.34 -2.64 -4.35
N ALA A 58 -4.36 -3.43 -4.81
CA ALA A 58 -4.45 -4.16 -6.06
C ALA A 58 -5.57 -5.22 -6.05
N ILE A 59 -5.74 -5.92 -4.91
CA ILE A 59 -6.84 -6.87 -4.70
C ILE A 59 -8.18 -6.12 -4.65
N GLY A 60 -8.27 -5.03 -3.87
CA GLY A 60 -9.48 -4.24 -3.74
C GLY A 60 -9.96 -3.66 -5.07
N ALA A 61 -9.05 -3.18 -5.91
CA ALA A 61 -9.37 -2.68 -7.24
C ALA A 61 -9.89 -3.78 -8.22
N ARG A 62 -9.61 -5.06 -7.90
CA ARG A 62 -10.04 -6.24 -8.68
C ARG A 62 -10.86 -7.22 -7.83
N ALA A 63 -11.61 -6.72 -6.85
CA ALA A 63 -12.38 -7.57 -5.94
C ALA A 63 -13.44 -8.46 -6.62
N HIS A 64 -13.74 -8.20 -7.90
CA HIS A 64 -14.60 -9.06 -8.72
C HIS A 64 -13.97 -10.42 -9.07
N SER A 65 -12.63 -10.55 -9.03
CA SER A 65 -11.91 -11.81 -9.29
C SER A 65 -10.60 -11.85 -8.49
N LEU A 66 -10.51 -12.72 -7.50
CA LEU A 66 -9.28 -12.91 -6.74
C LEU A 66 -8.14 -13.41 -7.65
N ARG A 67 -8.47 -14.28 -8.60
CA ARG A 67 -7.49 -14.84 -9.55
C ARG A 67 -6.85 -13.74 -10.40
N GLU A 68 -7.64 -12.86 -11.01
CA GLU A 68 -7.13 -11.73 -11.80
C GLU A 68 -6.25 -10.79 -10.95
N ALA A 69 -6.68 -10.52 -9.71
CA ALA A 69 -5.90 -9.70 -8.79
C ALA A 69 -4.53 -10.30 -8.49
N VAL A 70 -4.50 -11.60 -8.20
CA VAL A 70 -3.27 -12.33 -7.87
C VAL A 70 -2.34 -12.45 -9.08
N GLU A 71 -2.85 -12.77 -10.26
CA GLU A 71 -2.07 -12.84 -11.50
C GLU A 71 -1.39 -11.49 -11.81
N SER A 72 -2.15 -10.40 -11.66
CA SER A 72 -1.60 -9.04 -11.81
C SER A 72 -0.50 -8.74 -10.80
N LEU A 73 -0.66 -9.15 -9.54
CA LEU A 73 0.35 -8.98 -8.49
C LEU A 73 1.58 -9.87 -8.75
N GLU A 74 1.39 -11.10 -9.21
CA GLU A 74 2.48 -12.02 -9.56
C GLU A 74 3.36 -11.43 -10.67
N GLU A 75 2.75 -10.86 -11.70
CA GLU A 75 3.48 -10.17 -12.77
C GLU A 75 4.33 -9.01 -12.22
N VAL A 76 3.76 -8.21 -11.31
CA VAL A 76 4.47 -7.10 -10.68
C VAL A 76 5.66 -7.58 -9.87
N TRP A 77 5.44 -8.52 -8.95
CA TRP A 77 6.47 -8.99 -8.04
C TRP A 77 7.55 -9.83 -8.74
N SER A 78 7.22 -10.57 -9.80
CA SER A 78 8.18 -11.32 -10.62
C SER A 78 9.11 -10.41 -11.41
N ASN A 79 8.62 -9.25 -11.83
CA ASN A 79 9.38 -8.27 -12.60
C ASN A 79 9.93 -7.12 -11.74
N PHE A 80 9.74 -7.20 -10.41
CA PHE A 80 10.12 -6.15 -9.49
C PHE A 80 11.64 -6.04 -9.36
N ARG A 81 12.18 -4.86 -9.67
CA ARG A 81 13.60 -4.54 -9.52
C ARG A 81 13.79 -3.37 -8.58
N VAL A 82 14.87 -3.40 -7.81
CA VAL A 82 15.18 -2.35 -6.83
C VAL A 82 15.26 -0.96 -7.49
N GLU A 83 15.75 -0.90 -8.72
CA GLU A 83 15.86 0.34 -9.50
C GLU A 83 14.50 0.97 -9.84
N GLN A 84 13.43 0.18 -9.82
CA GLN A 84 12.05 0.66 -10.04
C GLN A 84 11.47 1.34 -8.80
N VAL A 85 12.08 1.14 -7.64
CA VAL A 85 11.64 1.72 -6.37
C VAL A 85 12.52 2.90 -5.98
N MET A 86 13.81 2.78 -6.20
CA MET A 86 14.80 3.78 -5.79
C MET A 86 15.85 3.96 -6.88
N GLN A 87 15.93 5.16 -7.42
CA GLN A 87 17.10 5.52 -8.23
C GLN A 87 18.23 5.94 -7.31
N ALA A 88 19.13 5.01 -7.03
CA ALA A 88 20.37 5.24 -6.31
C ALA A 88 21.53 5.36 -7.30
N SER A 89 21.61 6.45 -8.07
CA SER A 89 22.86 6.71 -8.78
C SER A 89 23.91 7.18 -7.76
N SER A 90 25.16 6.70 -7.90
CA SER A 90 26.26 7.11 -7.02
C SER A 90 26.44 8.64 -6.98
N LEU A 91 26.13 9.33 -8.06
CA LEU A 91 26.18 10.79 -8.17
C LEU A 91 25.04 11.45 -7.38
N THR A 92 23.84 10.89 -7.40
CA THR A 92 22.69 11.38 -6.61
C THR A 92 22.94 11.17 -5.13
N MET A 93 23.49 10.02 -4.72
CA MET A 93 23.87 9.75 -3.34
C MET A 93 24.96 10.72 -2.85
N LEU A 94 26.00 10.94 -3.65
CA LEU A 94 27.07 11.88 -3.31
C LEU A 94 26.55 13.30 -3.16
N ARG A 95 25.71 13.75 -4.09
CA ARG A 95 25.09 15.08 -4.08
C ARG A 95 24.15 15.25 -2.88
N SER A 96 23.32 14.25 -2.58
CA SER A 96 22.43 14.26 -1.41
C SER A 96 23.23 14.22 -0.10
N GLY A 97 24.27 13.39 -0.01
CA GLY A 97 25.17 13.33 1.14
C GLY A 97 25.90 14.65 1.38
N LEU A 98 26.40 15.30 0.32
CA LEU A 98 27.04 16.61 0.42
C LEU A 98 26.04 17.69 0.86
N HIS A 99 24.83 17.68 0.32
CA HIS A 99 23.76 18.60 0.72
C HIS A 99 23.37 18.41 2.20
N TRP A 100 23.27 17.17 2.67
CA TRP A 100 23.06 16.85 4.09
C TRP A 100 24.21 17.38 4.97
N MET A 101 25.43 17.17 4.54
CA MET A 101 26.61 17.65 5.28
C MET A 101 26.63 19.17 5.37
N VAL A 102 26.34 19.88 4.28
CA VAL A 102 26.24 21.36 4.27
C VAL A 102 25.10 21.84 5.15
N SER A 103 23.95 21.17 5.10
CA SER A 103 22.79 21.50 5.95
C SER A 103 23.11 21.33 7.44
N LEU A 104 23.76 20.24 7.82
CA LEU A 104 24.17 19.97 9.20
C LEU A 104 25.22 20.99 9.69
N LEU A 105 26.27 21.24 8.90
CA LEU A 105 27.34 22.18 9.26
C LEU A 105 26.86 23.61 9.34
N SER A 106 25.85 23.99 8.54
CA SER A 106 25.25 25.32 8.55
C SER A 106 24.05 25.45 9.50
N ALA A 107 23.73 24.44 10.29
CA ALA A 107 22.52 24.37 11.12
C ALA A 107 21.24 24.76 10.37
N GLY A 108 21.18 24.46 9.07
CA GLY A 108 20.04 24.75 8.21
C GLY A 108 19.97 26.20 7.68
N TRP A 109 20.94 27.04 7.97
CA TRP A 109 20.98 28.45 7.54
C TRP A 109 21.26 28.60 6.04
N ILE A 110 22.14 27.78 5.49
CA ILE A 110 22.57 27.85 4.08
C ILE A 110 21.75 26.86 3.21
N ALA A 111 21.46 25.70 3.74
CA ALA A 111 20.70 24.67 3.03
C ALA A 111 19.66 24.02 3.96
N LYS A 112 18.39 24.02 3.54
CA LYS A 112 17.36 23.26 4.28
C LYS A 112 17.66 21.77 4.16
N PRO A 113 17.49 20.97 5.23
CA PRO A 113 17.69 19.53 5.15
C PRO A 113 16.79 18.94 4.05
N PRO A 114 17.33 18.10 3.17
CA PRO A 114 16.52 17.43 2.17
C PRO A 114 15.49 16.54 2.87
N ARG A 115 14.28 16.49 2.32
CA ARG A 115 13.16 15.74 2.91
C ARG A 115 13.32 14.24 2.76
N SER A 116 14.10 13.78 1.77
CA SER A 116 14.36 12.37 1.48
C SER A 116 15.77 12.18 0.90
N LEU A 117 16.34 10.98 1.08
CA LEU A 117 17.62 10.57 0.49
C LEU A 117 17.46 10.00 -0.93
N PHE A 118 16.28 9.49 -1.27
CA PHE A 118 16.03 8.83 -2.55
C PHE A 118 14.87 9.48 -3.30
N ASP A 119 14.96 9.42 -4.62
CA ASP A 119 13.83 9.78 -5.49
C ASP A 119 12.79 8.66 -5.50
N THR A 120 11.58 8.98 -5.06
CA THR A 120 10.44 8.05 -5.01
C THR A 120 9.56 8.08 -6.26
N THR A 121 9.90 8.94 -7.22
CA THR A 121 9.18 9.06 -8.49
C THR A 121 9.03 7.72 -9.24
N PRO A 122 10.05 6.82 -9.25
CA PRO A 122 9.90 5.53 -9.90
C PRO A 122 8.81 4.65 -9.26
N LEU A 123 8.75 4.61 -7.94
CA LEU A 123 7.71 3.87 -7.21
C LEU A 123 6.32 4.44 -7.51
N HIS A 124 6.17 5.75 -7.46
CA HIS A 124 4.92 6.43 -7.79
C HIS A 124 4.43 6.06 -9.20
N ARG A 125 5.33 6.09 -10.20
CA ARG A 125 5.00 5.70 -11.58
C ARG A 125 4.63 4.23 -11.71
N LEU A 126 5.32 3.35 -11.00
CA LEU A 126 5.01 1.92 -10.98
C LEU A 126 3.60 1.69 -10.44
N LEU A 127 3.29 2.27 -9.28
CA LEU A 127 1.99 2.14 -8.64
C LEU A 127 0.84 2.67 -9.50
N ALA A 128 1.04 3.83 -10.13
CA ALA A 128 0.06 4.43 -11.04
C ALA A 128 -0.27 3.52 -12.25
N ARG A 129 0.66 2.66 -12.65
CA ARG A 129 0.45 1.72 -13.77
C ARG A 129 -0.20 0.41 -13.34
N VAL A 130 0.11 -0.05 -12.13
CA VAL A 130 -0.21 -1.41 -11.69
C VAL A 130 -1.52 -1.46 -10.92
N VAL A 131 -1.81 -0.45 -10.12
CA VAL A 131 -2.98 -0.43 -9.23
C VAL A 131 -4.02 0.54 -9.78
N PRO A 132 -5.11 0.03 -10.38
CA PRO A 132 -6.20 0.87 -10.89
C PRO A 132 -7.09 1.34 -9.73
N LEU A 133 -6.59 2.27 -8.91
CA LEU A 133 -7.24 2.76 -7.69
C LEU A 133 -8.64 3.34 -7.96
N GLU A 134 -8.87 3.88 -9.14
CA GLU A 134 -10.16 4.42 -9.59
C GLU A 134 -11.28 3.37 -9.64
N ARG A 135 -10.94 2.08 -9.63
CA ARG A 135 -11.92 0.98 -9.61
C ARG A 135 -12.44 0.66 -8.21
N ILE A 136 -11.74 1.05 -7.15
CA ILE A 136 -12.09 0.71 -5.76
C ILE A 136 -13.51 1.19 -5.40
N PRO A 137 -13.93 2.44 -5.67
CA PRO A 137 -15.28 2.88 -5.37
C PRO A 137 -16.36 2.04 -6.06
N ALA A 138 -16.11 1.58 -7.30
CA ALA A 138 -17.03 0.73 -8.02
C ALA A 138 -17.14 -0.69 -7.40
N GLN A 139 -16.08 -1.23 -6.82
CA GLN A 139 -16.13 -2.51 -6.11
C GLN A 139 -16.90 -2.39 -4.80
N ILE A 140 -16.75 -1.27 -4.10
CA ILE A 140 -17.52 -0.96 -2.88
C ILE A 140 -19.01 -0.81 -3.22
N ALA A 141 -19.34 -0.02 -4.23
CA ALA A 141 -20.72 0.18 -4.67
C ALA A 141 -21.39 -1.12 -5.14
N ALA A 142 -20.61 -2.04 -5.71
CA ALA A 142 -21.10 -3.36 -6.13
C ALA A 142 -21.20 -4.39 -4.98
N GLY A 143 -20.89 -4.01 -3.74
CA GLY A 143 -20.92 -4.87 -2.56
C GLY A 143 -19.87 -5.99 -2.55
N ARG A 144 -18.80 -5.88 -3.37
CA ARG A 144 -17.70 -6.85 -3.41
C ARG A 144 -16.58 -6.53 -2.43
N LEU A 145 -16.55 -5.30 -1.95
CA LEU A 145 -15.61 -4.80 -0.98
C LEU A 145 -16.38 -3.92 0.01
N ARG A 146 -16.27 -4.22 1.29
CA ARG A 146 -16.86 -3.41 2.36
C ARG A 146 -15.94 -2.25 2.72
N ALA A 147 -14.62 -2.51 2.83
CA ALA A 147 -13.65 -1.48 3.09
C ALA A 147 -12.24 -1.87 2.64
N LEU A 148 -11.47 -0.88 2.20
CA LEU A 148 -10.03 -0.91 2.07
C LEU A 148 -9.41 0.09 3.03
N ALA A 149 -8.53 -0.36 3.92
CA ALA A 149 -7.82 0.49 4.86
C ALA A 149 -6.30 0.42 4.63
N VAL A 150 -5.67 1.57 4.64
CA VAL A 150 -4.22 1.72 4.51
C VAL A 150 -3.67 2.34 5.80
N ALA A 151 -2.82 1.58 6.49
CA ALA A 151 -2.19 2.03 7.72
C ALA A 151 -0.96 2.89 7.43
N THR A 152 -0.90 4.04 8.09
CA THR A 152 0.19 5.01 8.03
C THR A 152 0.62 5.41 9.44
N THR A 153 1.70 6.19 9.55
CA THR A 153 2.13 6.78 10.82
C THR A 153 2.36 8.27 10.65
N SER A 154 1.73 9.07 11.51
CA SER A 154 2.00 10.50 11.58
C SER A 154 3.34 10.72 12.30
N TYR A 155 4.33 11.26 11.59
CA TYR A 155 5.64 11.55 12.18
C TYR A 155 5.61 12.73 13.16
N THR A 156 4.63 13.61 13.01
CA THR A 156 4.48 14.76 13.92
C THR A 156 3.95 14.34 15.28
N THR A 157 3.00 13.40 15.32
CA THR A 157 2.30 13.01 16.56
C THR A 157 2.68 11.62 17.07
N GLY A 158 3.36 10.80 16.25
CA GLY A 158 3.63 9.39 16.52
C GLY A 158 2.35 8.52 16.55
N GLN A 159 1.25 9.04 16.02
CA GLN A 159 -0.03 8.34 16.00
C GLN A 159 -0.12 7.43 14.77
N ALA A 160 -0.63 6.22 14.94
CA ALA A 160 -1.01 5.38 13.82
C ALA A 160 -2.32 5.89 13.21
N VAL A 161 -2.32 6.13 11.91
CA VAL A 161 -3.48 6.65 11.17
C VAL A 161 -3.84 5.65 10.08
N ALA A 162 -5.07 5.16 10.08
CA ALA A 162 -5.63 4.36 9.02
C ALA A 162 -6.51 5.26 8.13
N PHE A 163 -6.12 5.44 6.88
CA PHE A 163 -7.02 5.99 5.87
C PHE A 163 -7.83 4.85 5.29
N PHE A 164 -9.15 5.03 5.16
CA PHE A 164 -10.01 3.99 4.63
C PHE A 164 -11.06 4.54 3.66
N ASP A 165 -11.34 3.75 2.63
CA ASP A 165 -12.49 3.88 1.75
C ASP A 165 -13.41 2.68 1.97
N GLY A 166 -14.72 2.90 2.05
CA GLY A 166 -15.65 1.83 2.39
C GLY A 166 -17.11 2.27 2.37
N THR A 167 -17.99 1.33 2.71
CA THR A 167 -19.43 1.55 2.80
C THR A 167 -19.80 2.66 3.80
N ASP A 168 -20.94 3.32 3.61
CA ASP A 168 -21.33 4.54 4.34
C ASP A 168 -21.54 4.32 5.84
N ASP A 169 -21.77 3.09 6.26
CA ASP A 169 -21.94 2.70 7.66
C ASP A 169 -20.63 2.69 8.49
N ILE A 170 -19.48 2.82 7.83
CA ILE A 170 -18.18 2.90 8.52
C ILE A 170 -17.84 4.38 8.74
N GLU A 171 -17.79 4.80 9.99
CA GLU A 171 -17.48 6.19 10.38
C GLU A 171 -16.01 6.35 10.77
N ASP A 172 -15.56 7.62 10.80
CA ASP A 172 -14.27 7.99 11.40
C ASP A 172 -14.22 7.55 12.86
N TRP A 173 -13.07 7.09 13.29
CA TRP A 173 -12.90 6.61 14.67
C TRP A 173 -11.59 7.07 15.29
N HIS A 174 -11.60 7.22 16.60
CA HIS A 174 -10.43 7.59 17.41
C HIS A 174 -10.25 6.62 18.57
N ARG A 175 -8.99 6.23 18.78
CA ARG A 175 -8.51 5.43 19.93
C ARG A 175 -7.23 6.04 20.47
N VAL A 176 -6.77 5.58 21.61
CA VAL A 176 -5.48 5.99 22.16
C VAL A 176 -4.37 5.70 21.13
N ARG A 177 -3.70 6.73 20.64
CA ARG A 177 -2.63 6.69 19.63
C ARG A 177 -3.01 6.08 18.27
N ARG A 178 -4.29 5.96 17.96
CA ARG A 178 -4.79 5.43 16.69
C ARG A 178 -5.99 6.23 16.22
N ALA A 179 -6.07 6.49 14.93
CA ALA A 179 -7.23 7.09 14.31
C ALA A 179 -7.53 6.43 12.97
N GLY A 180 -8.79 6.40 12.58
CA GLY A 180 -9.22 6.05 11.24
C GLY A 180 -9.96 7.22 10.63
N HIS A 181 -9.57 7.59 9.42
CA HIS A 181 -10.18 8.67 8.66
C HIS A 181 -10.66 8.16 7.32
N ARG A 182 -11.94 8.43 7.04
CA ARG A 182 -12.52 8.15 5.74
C ARG A 182 -11.86 9.05 4.70
N ARG A 183 -11.29 8.43 3.70
CA ARG A 183 -10.69 9.09 2.56
C ARG A 183 -10.60 8.11 1.40
N GLN A 184 -10.92 8.53 0.19
CA GLN A 184 -10.62 7.75 -1.00
C GLN A 184 -9.13 7.40 -1.04
N ILE A 185 -8.84 6.13 -1.27
CA ILE A 185 -7.46 5.66 -1.33
C ILE A 185 -6.86 6.05 -2.68
N ASP A 186 -5.90 6.95 -2.62
CA ASP A 186 -5.12 7.47 -3.74
C ASP A 186 -3.64 7.06 -3.65
N LEU A 187 -2.86 7.45 -4.64
CA LEU A 187 -1.42 7.17 -4.66
C LEU A 187 -0.69 7.82 -3.49
N ASP A 188 -1.11 8.99 -3.04
CA ASP A 188 -0.47 9.69 -1.93
C ASP A 188 -0.63 8.91 -0.62
N VAL A 189 -1.79 8.31 -0.39
CA VAL A 189 -2.05 7.44 0.77
C VAL A 189 -1.16 6.19 0.72
N LEU A 190 -1.02 5.55 -0.44
CA LEU A 190 -0.13 4.40 -0.60
C LEU A 190 1.33 4.78 -0.40
N MET A 191 1.77 5.90 -0.96
CA MET A 191 3.12 6.43 -0.77
C MET A 191 3.38 6.78 0.70
N ALA A 192 2.42 7.40 1.40
CA ALA A 192 2.54 7.68 2.83
C ALA A 192 2.70 6.42 3.68
N SER A 193 2.01 5.32 3.30
CA SER A 193 2.17 4.03 3.97
C SER A 193 3.52 3.36 3.71
N ALA A 194 4.11 3.60 2.53
CA ALA A 194 5.42 3.08 2.15
C ALA A 194 6.57 3.97 2.63
N ALA A 195 6.29 5.20 3.08
CA ALA A 195 7.31 6.17 3.47
C ALA A 195 8.08 5.70 4.71
N ILE A 196 9.40 5.59 4.57
CA ILE A 196 10.33 5.32 5.67
C ILE A 196 11.08 6.62 5.95
N PRO A 197 11.10 7.11 7.22
CA PRO A 197 11.83 8.32 7.57
C PRO A 197 13.25 8.30 7.03
N PHE A 198 13.72 9.44 6.50
CA PHE A 198 15.04 9.65 5.89
C PHE A 198 15.29 8.92 4.57
N ILE A 199 14.50 7.91 4.22
CA ILE A 199 14.68 7.15 2.97
C ILE A 199 13.78 7.72 1.87
N PHE A 200 12.52 7.99 2.19
CA PHE A 200 11.50 8.54 1.30
C PHE A 200 11.11 9.95 1.68
#